data_9dc9b6b8039c7a3762a93f200b80ccd3
#
_entry.id   9dc9b6b8039c7a3762a93f200b80ccd3
#
_cell.length_a   1.000
_cell.length_b   1.000
_cell.length_c   1.000
_cell.angle_alpha   90.00
_cell.angle_beta   90.00
_cell.angle_gamma   90.00
#
_symmetry.space_group_name_H-M   'P 1'
#
loop_
_entity.id
_entity.type
_entity.pdbx_description
1 polymer ?
#
loop_
_entity_poly.entity_id
_entity_poly.type
_entity_poly.pdbx_seq_one_letter_code
_entity_poly.pdbx_strand_id
1 'polypeptide(L)'
;MVDAGGVRYLRTFGDCPDADAPFVVGSLSKSFTAVAVMQLVEQGAVDLDAPASRYAPGYDVPDEVTVRSLLNQTSGFGAYDSLAEAADGELGETFGAFSYANANYDLLGRVVEGASGEDYARYLDEHVLEPLGMASTTADPARAEALGMVPGHRDWFGLPVADGFRHAQGDGAWGGPASGYVASSVRDMASYLRMYLNGGMGGDGARVLSADSVRRMFLDRVPDPEGDTYYGMGWTSFSWDDGELVLSHDGQVENYTASMCLLPERGIGIVALSDANDNAGGNIRFFDLVGGVVSVAIGGTGQPMDDAWTWAWRQRVDVLYASALLLAVSPLLLTGRWRRRLSAACRGGVAPIVRARSLRMLLVRGVLLHVALPACILALPFVWGVPWRDLLTFSPDVSTVLLASAGLLVVAGAVRLAAAVTLRNDEPPPSIMR
;
A
#
# COMPACT_ATOMS: atom_id res chain seq x y z
N MET A 1 -24.02 -2.65 -4.56
CA MET A 1 -24.59 -1.49 -5.26
C MET A 1 -25.80 -1.00 -4.47
N VAL A 2 -25.88 0.30 -4.27
CA VAL A 2 -26.93 0.96 -3.49
C VAL A 2 -27.45 2.18 -4.21
N ASP A 3 -28.64 2.63 -3.85
CA ASP A 3 -29.16 3.97 -4.12
C ASP A 3 -29.72 4.60 -2.83
N ALA A 4 -30.31 5.78 -2.94
CA ALA A 4 -30.93 6.48 -1.81
C ALA A 4 -32.01 5.62 -1.11
N GLY A 5 -32.74 4.77 -1.84
CA GLY A 5 -33.79 3.89 -1.33
C GLY A 5 -33.26 2.62 -0.64
N GLY A 6 -32.06 2.16 -0.94
CA GLY A 6 -31.48 0.97 -0.31
C GLY A 6 -30.54 0.16 -1.18
N VAL A 7 -30.28 -1.05 -0.73
CA VAL A 7 -29.42 -2.01 -1.44
C VAL A 7 -30.13 -2.50 -2.70
N ARG A 8 -29.50 -2.34 -3.86
CA ARG A 8 -29.97 -2.82 -5.17
C ARG A 8 -29.37 -4.17 -5.57
N TYR A 9 -28.12 -4.38 -5.20
CA TYR A 9 -27.43 -5.63 -5.42
C TYR A 9 -26.40 -5.85 -4.33
N LEU A 10 -26.40 -7.05 -3.75
CA LEU A 10 -25.43 -7.45 -2.75
C LEU A 10 -25.14 -8.94 -2.93
N ARG A 11 -23.86 -9.31 -2.96
CA ARG A 11 -23.45 -10.71 -3.09
C ARG A 11 -22.09 -10.90 -2.47
N THR A 12 -21.87 -12.08 -1.87
CA THR A 12 -20.60 -12.59 -1.40
C THR A 12 -20.08 -13.68 -2.33
N PHE A 13 -18.77 -13.86 -2.38
CA PHE A 13 -18.08 -14.82 -3.24
C PHE A 13 -16.98 -15.52 -2.45
N GLY A 14 -16.51 -16.67 -2.96
CA GLY A 14 -15.47 -17.47 -2.32
C GLY A 14 -15.92 -18.00 -0.96
N ASP A 15 -15.02 -17.95 0.00
CA ASP A 15 -15.23 -18.46 1.37
C ASP A 15 -15.77 -17.40 2.33
N CYS A 16 -16.19 -16.22 1.82
CA CYS A 16 -16.81 -15.18 2.65
C CYS A 16 -18.12 -15.71 3.24
N PRO A 17 -18.25 -15.76 4.59
CA PRO A 17 -19.37 -16.41 5.25
C PRO A 17 -20.73 -15.75 4.97
N ASP A 18 -20.77 -14.41 5.00
CA ASP A 18 -21.96 -13.62 4.74
C ASP A 18 -21.62 -12.16 4.44
N ALA A 19 -22.65 -11.33 4.25
CA ALA A 19 -22.50 -9.91 3.91
C ALA A 19 -22.18 -9.01 5.12
N ASP A 20 -22.23 -9.56 6.31
CA ASP A 20 -21.94 -8.87 7.57
C ASP A 20 -20.52 -9.15 8.08
N ALA A 21 -19.78 -10.04 7.40
CA ALA A 21 -18.40 -10.34 7.73
C ALA A 21 -17.49 -9.12 7.50
N PRO A 22 -16.69 -8.68 8.51
CA PRO A 22 -15.80 -7.53 8.36
C PRO A 22 -14.54 -7.86 7.56
N PHE A 23 -14.09 -6.88 6.78
CA PHE A 23 -12.82 -6.81 6.06
C PHE A 23 -12.12 -5.51 6.43
N VAL A 24 -10.79 -5.47 6.49
CA VAL A 24 -10.09 -4.19 6.55
C VAL A 24 -10.27 -3.45 5.23
N VAL A 25 -10.80 -2.22 5.29
CA VAL A 25 -11.21 -1.49 4.09
C VAL A 25 -10.11 -0.60 3.51
N GLY A 26 -8.91 -0.68 4.05
CA GLY A 26 -7.80 0.13 3.57
C GLY A 26 -8.11 1.63 3.65
N SER A 27 -7.60 2.37 2.70
CA SER A 27 -7.73 3.83 2.66
C SER A 27 -9.16 4.37 2.53
N LEU A 28 -10.18 3.52 2.37
CA LEU A 28 -11.57 3.94 2.55
C LEU A 28 -11.80 4.49 3.97
N SER A 29 -10.99 4.06 4.93
CA SER A 29 -10.96 4.58 6.31
C SER A 29 -10.84 6.10 6.37
N LYS A 30 -10.12 6.71 5.43
CA LYS A 30 -9.93 8.15 5.37
C LYS A 30 -11.26 8.92 5.26
N SER A 31 -12.22 8.38 4.53
CA SER A 31 -13.54 9.01 4.42
C SER A 31 -14.29 9.05 5.75
N PHE A 32 -14.16 8.02 6.59
CA PHE A 32 -14.73 7.99 7.94
C PHE A 32 -14.10 9.06 8.84
N THR A 33 -12.77 9.19 8.78
CA THR A 33 -12.05 10.24 9.51
C THR A 33 -12.48 11.63 9.04
N ALA A 34 -12.65 11.84 7.74
CA ALA A 34 -13.14 13.10 7.21
C ALA A 34 -14.58 13.40 7.69
N VAL A 35 -15.47 12.40 7.79
CA VAL A 35 -16.81 12.57 8.38
C VAL A 35 -16.71 13.00 9.84
N ALA A 36 -15.87 12.35 10.65
CA ALA A 36 -15.68 12.69 12.06
C ALA A 36 -15.17 14.14 12.23
N VAL A 37 -14.16 14.54 11.43
CA VAL A 37 -13.67 15.92 11.43
C VAL A 37 -14.76 16.90 11.03
N MET A 38 -15.54 16.60 9.99
CA MET A 38 -16.60 17.49 9.52
C MET A 38 -17.76 17.60 10.52
N GLN A 39 -18.05 16.58 11.32
CA GLN A 39 -18.99 16.71 12.46
C GLN A 39 -18.48 17.71 13.50
N LEU A 40 -17.19 17.64 13.84
CA LEU A 40 -16.57 18.60 14.78
C LEU A 40 -16.53 20.02 14.21
N VAL A 41 -16.39 20.15 12.88
CA VAL A 41 -16.50 21.45 12.20
C VAL A 41 -17.93 22.01 12.29
N GLU A 42 -18.95 21.18 12.08
CA GLU A 42 -20.37 21.59 12.24
C GLU A 42 -20.69 22.04 13.67
N GLN A 43 -20.06 21.40 14.65
CA GLN A 43 -20.19 21.75 16.08
C GLN A 43 -19.40 23.00 16.47
N GLY A 44 -18.54 23.52 15.58
CA GLY A 44 -17.63 24.64 15.86
C GLY A 44 -16.46 24.26 16.79
N ALA A 45 -16.24 22.97 17.04
CA ALA A 45 -15.11 22.46 17.83
C ALA A 45 -13.81 22.45 17.03
N VAL A 46 -13.88 22.33 15.71
CA VAL A 46 -12.74 22.36 14.78
C VAL A 46 -12.95 23.44 13.74
N ASP A 47 -11.91 24.22 13.45
CA ASP A 47 -11.83 25.13 12.32
C ASP A 47 -10.88 24.52 11.28
N LEU A 48 -11.36 24.38 10.04
CA LEU A 48 -10.57 23.78 8.95
C LEU A 48 -9.29 24.55 8.63
N ASP A 49 -9.31 25.86 8.81
CA ASP A 49 -8.20 26.74 8.47
C ASP A 49 -7.28 27.04 9.68
N ALA A 50 -7.58 26.46 10.85
CA ALA A 50 -6.71 26.52 12.00
C ALA A 50 -5.55 25.51 11.90
N PRO A 51 -4.40 25.82 12.54
CA PRO A 51 -3.30 24.86 12.69
C PRO A 51 -3.77 23.53 13.31
N ALA A 52 -3.33 22.40 12.75
CA ALA A 52 -3.63 21.07 13.29
C ALA A 52 -3.03 20.89 14.69
N SER A 53 -1.86 21.49 14.97
CA SER A 53 -1.18 21.54 16.27
C SER A 53 -2.08 22.02 17.40
N ARG A 54 -3.06 22.87 17.11
CA ARG A 54 -4.05 23.36 18.08
C ARG A 54 -4.89 22.24 18.69
N TYR A 55 -5.20 21.22 17.92
CA TYR A 55 -6.07 20.10 18.31
C TYR A 55 -5.29 18.85 18.67
N ALA A 56 -4.03 18.75 18.23
CA ALA A 56 -3.14 17.64 18.50
C ALA A 56 -1.82 18.11 19.15
N PRO A 57 -1.85 18.69 20.39
CA PRO A 57 -0.70 19.39 20.97
C PRO A 57 0.48 18.46 21.34
N GLY A 58 0.31 17.15 21.25
CA GLY A 58 1.39 16.19 21.49
C GLY A 58 2.31 15.94 20.29
N TYR A 59 2.02 16.57 19.15
CA TYR A 59 2.73 16.38 17.89
C TYR A 59 3.40 17.68 17.45
N ASP A 60 4.67 17.58 17.07
CA ASP A 60 5.45 18.72 16.57
C ASP A 60 5.15 18.95 15.09
N VAL A 61 4.13 19.76 14.83
CA VAL A 61 3.63 20.05 13.49
C VAL A 61 3.60 21.57 13.29
N PRO A 62 4.19 22.09 12.20
CA PRO A 62 4.19 23.52 11.90
C PRO A 62 2.78 24.13 11.85
N ASP A 63 2.64 25.37 12.28
CA ASP A 63 1.34 26.07 12.31
C ASP A 63 0.75 26.31 10.90
N GLU A 64 1.54 26.23 9.86
CA GLU A 64 1.11 26.29 8.46
C GLU A 64 0.31 25.05 8.05
N VAL A 65 0.52 23.91 8.72
CA VAL A 65 -0.23 22.67 8.47
C VAL A 65 -1.60 22.78 9.13
N THR A 66 -2.62 23.11 8.35
CA THR A 66 -4.00 23.25 8.80
C THR A 66 -4.75 21.93 8.75
N VAL A 67 -5.90 21.85 9.45
CA VAL A 67 -6.80 20.68 9.33
C VAL A 67 -7.23 20.44 7.88
N ARG A 68 -7.47 21.52 7.11
CA ARG A 68 -7.78 21.43 5.67
C ARG A 68 -6.63 20.85 4.88
N SER A 69 -5.40 21.25 5.14
CA SER A 69 -4.24 20.72 4.40
C SER A 69 -4.04 19.23 4.66
N LEU A 70 -4.35 18.73 5.86
CA LEU A 70 -4.35 17.30 6.16
C LEU A 70 -5.46 16.56 5.40
N LEU A 71 -6.70 17.06 5.42
CA LEU A 71 -7.84 16.46 4.70
C LEU A 71 -7.61 16.38 3.19
N ASN A 72 -6.92 17.38 2.63
CA ASN A 72 -6.65 17.50 1.20
C ASN A 72 -5.27 16.97 0.80
N GLN A 73 -4.52 16.32 1.72
CA GLN A 73 -3.21 15.74 1.43
C GLN A 73 -2.19 16.78 0.92
N THR A 74 -2.16 17.97 1.50
CA THR A 74 -1.26 19.07 1.09
C THR A 74 -0.34 19.54 2.23
N SER A 75 -0.18 18.74 3.28
CA SER A 75 0.68 19.05 4.44
C SER A 75 2.17 19.01 4.14
N GLY A 76 2.58 18.33 3.07
CA GLY A 76 3.98 18.06 2.75
C GLY A 76 4.56 16.80 3.42
N PHE A 77 3.77 16.03 4.18
CA PHE A 77 4.23 14.78 4.79
C PHE A 77 4.66 13.76 3.73
N GLY A 78 5.70 12.99 4.02
CA GLY A 78 6.22 11.97 3.12
C GLY A 78 5.27 10.77 2.99
N ALA A 79 5.17 10.21 1.78
CA ALA A 79 4.23 9.15 1.44
C ALA A 79 4.38 7.87 2.29
N TYR A 80 5.59 7.60 2.77
CA TYR A 80 5.94 6.42 3.57
C TYR A 80 6.25 6.75 5.04
N ASP A 81 6.06 8.00 5.46
CA ASP A 81 6.30 8.38 6.83
C ASP A 81 5.20 7.83 7.74
N SER A 82 5.60 7.32 8.89
CA SER A 82 4.71 7.11 10.02
C SER A 82 4.34 8.47 10.62
N LEU A 83 3.29 8.53 11.44
CA LEU A 83 2.93 9.78 12.13
C LEU A 83 4.09 10.32 12.99
N ALA A 84 4.85 9.44 13.64
CA ALA A 84 6.00 9.81 14.45
C ALA A 84 7.16 10.40 13.62
N GLU A 85 7.32 9.98 12.37
CA GLU A 85 8.32 10.52 11.45
C GLU A 85 7.85 11.84 10.81
N ALA A 86 6.57 11.96 10.49
CA ALA A 86 5.98 13.14 9.85
C ALA A 86 5.83 14.36 10.80
N ALA A 87 5.69 14.11 12.10
CA ALA A 87 5.53 15.15 13.11
C ALA A 87 6.90 15.55 13.71
N ASP A 88 7.80 16.04 12.87
CA ASP A 88 9.19 16.41 13.20
C ASP A 88 9.43 17.93 13.31
N GLY A 89 8.38 18.75 13.17
CA GLY A 89 8.42 20.20 13.23
C GLY A 89 8.87 20.89 11.94
N GLU A 90 9.09 20.14 10.86
CA GLU A 90 9.53 20.69 9.57
C GLU A 90 8.40 20.69 8.53
N LEU A 91 8.41 21.68 7.63
CA LEU A 91 7.55 21.68 6.45
C LEU A 91 8.20 20.85 5.34
N GLY A 92 7.49 19.83 4.89
CA GLY A 92 7.97 18.99 3.78
C GLY A 92 8.03 19.73 2.44
N GLU A 93 8.84 19.24 1.52
CA GLU A 93 9.09 19.85 0.19
C GLU A 93 7.81 19.99 -0.65
N THR A 94 6.82 19.11 -0.45
CA THR A 94 5.55 19.11 -1.20
C THR A 94 4.46 19.94 -0.54
N PHE A 95 4.76 20.71 0.52
CA PHE A 95 3.78 21.57 1.21
C PHE A 95 3.00 22.44 0.23
N GLY A 96 1.67 22.42 0.36
CA GLY A 96 0.75 23.17 -0.50
C GLY A 96 0.38 22.47 -1.81
N ALA A 97 1.08 21.41 -2.22
CA ALA A 97 0.73 20.56 -3.35
C ALA A 97 0.18 19.20 -2.85
N PHE A 98 -0.62 18.54 -3.67
CA PHE A 98 -1.11 17.20 -3.36
C PHE A 98 0.08 16.22 -3.27
N SER A 99 0.18 15.53 -2.13
CA SER A 99 1.12 14.45 -1.87
C SER A 99 0.49 13.47 -0.89
N TYR A 100 0.10 12.30 -1.38
CA TYR A 100 -0.63 11.33 -0.58
C TYR A 100 0.23 10.73 0.54
N ALA A 101 -0.18 10.90 1.80
CA ALA A 101 0.47 10.33 2.97
C ALA A 101 -0.55 9.86 4.01
N ASN A 102 -0.34 8.67 4.57
CA ASN A 102 -1.19 8.15 5.64
C ASN A 102 -1.11 9.00 6.91
N ALA A 103 0.07 9.53 7.22
CA ALA A 103 0.32 10.39 8.39
C ALA A 103 -0.65 11.59 8.47
N ASN A 104 -1.13 12.12 7.32
CA ASN A 104 -2.16 13.16 7.31
C ASN A 104 -3.42 12.73 8.07
N TYR A 105 -3.91 11.54 7.76
CA TYR A 105 -5.15 11.05 8.36
C TYR A 105 -4.95 10.46 9.74
N ASP A 106 -3.76 9.93 10.04
CA ASP A 106 -3.42 9.51 11.40
C ASP A 106 -3.37 10.72 12.34
N LEU A 107 -2.82 11.86 11.89
CA LEU A 107 -2.88 13.11 12.64
C LEU A 107 -4.33 13.64 12.75
N LEU A 108 -5.16 13.51 11.70
CA LEU A 108 -6.58 13.85 11.80
C LEU A 108 -7.32 12.99 12.83
N GLY A 109 -6.94 11.72 12.99
CA GLY A 109 -7.42 10.90 14.11
C GLY A 109 -7.10 11.54 15.47
N ARG A 110 -5.88 12.07 15.65
CA ARG A 110 -5.47 12.80 16.86
C ARG A 110 -6.19 14.14 17.01
N VAL A 111 -6.49 14.81 15.89
CA VAL A 111 -7.35 16.03 15.89
C VAL A 111 -8.76 15.68 16.40
N VAL A 112 -9.33 14.57 15.97
CA VAL A 112 -10.65 14.11 16.48
C VAL A 112 -10.57 13.87 17.97
N GLU A 113 -9.56 13.15 18.47
CA GLU A 113 -9.38 12.86 19.89
C GLU A 113 -9.21 14.16 20.72
N GLY A 114 -8.35 15.06 20.27
CA GLY A 114 -8.07 16.29 21.00
C GLY A 114 -9.24 17.28 20.99
N ALA A 115 -10.03 17.33 19.91
CA ALA A 115 -11.18 18.24 19.81
C ALA A 115 -12.43 17.69 20.49
N SER A 116 -12.64 16.36 20.50
CA SER A 116 -13.80 15.73 21.13
C SER A 116 -13.56 15.34 22.59
N GLY A 117 -12.31 15.05 22.97
CA GLY A 117 -11.95 14.45 24.24
C GLY A 117 -12.26 12.95 24.33
N GLU A 118 -12.57 12.30 23.20
CA GLU A 118 -12.91 10.90 23.10
C GLU A 118 -11.82 10.15 22.30
N ASP A 119 -11.61 8.86 22.58
CA ASP A 119 -10.79 7.98 21.73
C ASP A 119 -11.37 7.90 20.32
N TYR A 120 -10.51 7.86 19.30
CA TYR A 120 -10.93 7.88 17.90
C TYR A 120 -11.91 6.74 17.53
N ALA A 121 -11.62 5.52 17.97
CA ALA A 121 -12.48 4.38 17.67
C ALA A 121 -13.85 4.53 18.34
N ARG A 122 -13.87 5.03 19.57
CA ARG A 122 -15.10 5.31 20.30
C ARG A 122 -15.90 6.44 19.65
N TYR A 123 -15.22 7.53 19.23
CA TYR A 123 -15.89 8.63 18.53
C TYR A 123 -16.59 8.14 17.25
N LEU A 124 -15.88 7.33 16.43
CA LEU A 124 -16.50 6.75 15.25
C LEU A 124 -17.69 5.88 15.59
N ASP A 125 -17.56 4.98 16.57
CA ASP A 125 -18.63 4.08 16.98
C ASP A 125 -19.89 4.86 17.36
N GLU A 126 -19.78 5.83 18.28
CA GLU A 126 -20.94 6.53 18.85
C GLU A 126 -21.55 7.57 17.89
N HIS A 127 -20.74 8.26 17.08
CA HIS A 127 -21.18 9.41 16.29
C HIS A 127 -21.38 9.14 14.79
N VAL A 128 -20.82 8.04 14.28
CA VAL A 128 -20.92 7.69 12.85
C VAL A 128 -21.54 6.32 12.65
N LEU A 129 -21.01 5.29 13.30
CA LEU A 129 -21.37 3.90 13.00
C LEU A 129 -22.74 3.51 13.59
N GLU A 130 -22.97 3.78 14.87
CA GLU A 130 -24.26 3.50 15.52
C GLU A 130 -25.44 4.23 14.86
N PRO A 131 -25.34 5.56 14.55
CA PRO A 131 -26.40 6.27 13.82
C PRO A 131 -26.69 5.70 12.42
N LEU A 132 -25.74 5.02 11.79
CA LEU A 132 -25.90 4.38 10.48
C LEU A 132 -26.29 2.89 10.57
N GLY A 133 -26.37 2.33 11.78
CA GLY A 133 -26.66 0.91 12.00
C GLY A 133 -25.53 -0.01 11.53
N MET A 134 -24.27 0.46 11.56
CA MET A 134 -23.09 -0.25 11.06
C MET A 134 -22.47 -1.13 12.13
N ALA A 135 -23.18 -2.16 12.57
CA ALA A 135 -22.81 -3.01 13.71
C ALA A 135 -21.57 -3.90 13.45
N SER A 136 -21.25 -4.16 12.19
CA SER A 136 -20.09 -4.95 11.76
C SER A 136 -18.90 -4.08 11.33
N THR A 137 -18.87 -2.82 11.78
CA THR A 137 -17.79 -1.87 11.47
C THR A 137 -17.13 -1.38 12.75
N THR A 138 -15.81 -1.24 12.75
CA THR A 138 -15.07 -0.70 13.89
C THR A 138 -13.67 -0.23 13.47
N ALA A 139 -13.16 0.76 14.23
CA ALA A 139 -11.76 1.17 14.17
C ALA A 139 -10.88 0.47 15.23
N ASP A 140 -11.46 -0.38 16.08
CA ASP A 140 -10.73 -1.20 17.07
C ASP A 140 -10.40 -2.57 16.51
N PRO A 141 -9.09 -2.92 16.33
CA PRO A 141 -8.68 -4.21 15.80
C PRO A 141 -9.14 -5.42 16.65
N ALA A 142 -9.19 -5.28 17.96
CA ALA A 142 -9.64 -6.37 18.83
C ALA A 142 -11.14 -6.63 18.67
N ARG A 143 -11.92 -5.57 18.52
CA ARG A 143 -13.35 -5.69 18.22
C ARG A 143 -13.58 -6.26 16.81
N ALA A 144 -12.78 -5.88 15.81
CA ALA A 144 -12.88 -6.46 14.47
C ALA A 144 -12.67 -7.98 14.49
N GLU A 145 -11.66 -8.48 15.23
CA GLU A 145 -11.45 -9.92 15.43
C GLU A 145 -12.65 -10.58 16.14
N ALA A 146 -13.20 -9.94 17.18
CA ALA A 146 -14.36 -10.45 17.92
C ALA A 146 -15.64 -10.49 17.06
N LEU A 147 -15.77 -9.62 16.08
CA LEU A 147 -16.85 -9.61 15.08
C LEU A 147 -16.68 -10.68 13.99
N GLY A 148 -15.59 -11.46 14.03
CA GLY A 148 -15.33 -12.51 13.03
C GLY A 148 -14.76 -11.98 11.71
N MET A 149 -13.86 -11.01 11.79
CA MET A 149 -13.15 -10.48 10.60
C MET A 149 -12.58 -11.61 9.76
N VAL A 150 -12.83 -11.54 8.44
CA VAL A 150 -12.31 -12.52 7.48
C VAL A 150 -10.78 -12.47 7.47
N PRO A 151 -10.07 -13.62 7.53
CA PRO A 151 -8.61 -13.62 7.44
C PRO A 151 -8.12 -13.04 6.12
N GLY A 152 -7.22 -12.07 6.18
CA GLY A 152 -6.63 -11.47 4.99
C GLY A 152 -5.47 -12.28 4.41
N HIS A 153 -5.28 -12.21 3.10
CA HIS A 153 -4.30 -12.96 2.35
C HIS A 153 -3.28 -12.06 1.70
N ARG A 154 -1.98 -12.36 1.87
CA ARG A 154 -0.90 -11.76 1.09
C ARG A 154 -0.54 -12.64 -0.09
N ASP A 155 -0.07 -12.04 -1.17
CA ASP A 155 0.41 -12.81 -2.32
C ASP A 155 1.78 -13.42 -2.03
N TRP A 156 1.90 -14.74 -2.25
CA TRP A 156 3.14 -15.48 -2.22
C TRP A 156 3.26 -16.29 -3.52
N PHE A 157 4.03 -15.77 -4.47
CA PHE A 157 4.26 -16.40 -5.77
C PHE A 157 2.98 -16.73 -6.54
N GLY A 158 2.06 -15.77 -6.58
CA GLY A 158 0.79 -15.91 -7.29
C GLY A 158 -0.30 -16.65 -6.51
N LEU A 159 -0.06 -16.99 -5.25
CA LEU A 159 -1.02 -17.67 -4.38
C LEU A 159 -1.43 -16.77 -3.22
N PRO A 160 -2.73 -16.52 -3.00
CA PRO A 160 -3.18 -15.84 -1.80
C PRO A 160 -2.98 -16.75 -0.58
N VAL A 161 -2.22 -16.29 0.40
CA VAL A 161 -1.87 -17.04 1.62
C VAL A 161 -2.28 -16.25 2.84
N ALA A 162 -3.12 -16.86 3.69
CA ALA A 162 -3.41 -16.36 5.02
C ALA A 162 -2.23 -16.71 5.95
N ASP A 163 -1.19 -15.88 5.93
CA ASP A 163 0.07 -16.14 6.64
C ASP A 163 0.06 -15.59 8.08
N GLY A 164 -1.08 -15.10 8.56
CA GLY A 164 -1.24 -14.54 9.90
C GLY A 164 -0.60 -13.17 10.09
N PHE A 165 -0.35 -12.45 8.99
CA PHE A 165 0.18 -11.09 9.06
C PHE A 165 -0.73 -10.18 9.90
N ARG A 166 -0.12 -9.41 10.78
CA ARG A 166 -0.79 -8.40 11.60
C ARG A 166 -0.08 -7.07 11.41
N HIS A 167 -0.86 -6.04 11.13
CA HIS A 167 -0.33 -4.68 11.02
C HIS A 167 0.23 -4.18 12.35
N ALA A 168 1.33 -3.43 12.27
CA ALA A 168 1.90 -2.76 13.43
C ALA A 168 0.94 -1.65 13.93
N GLN A 169 0.94 -1.42 15.24
CA GLN A 169 0.08 -0.44 15.89
C GLN A 169 0.89 0.75 16.41
N GLY A 170 0.22 1.89 16.59
CA GLY A 170 0.79 3.11 17.17
C GLY A 170 1.45 4.02 16.14
N ASP A 171 1.93 5.18 16.62
CA ASP A 171 2.40 6.30 15.78
C ASP A 171 3.66 6.00 14.96
N GLY A 172 4.40 4.95 15.31
CA GLY A 172 5.53 4.44 14.51
C GLY A 172 5.13 3.48 13.38
N ALA A 173 3.84 3.12 13.24
CA ALA A 173 3.35 2.33 12.14
C ALA A 173 3.14 3.23 10.90
N TRP A 174 3.22 2.63 9.69
CA TRP A 174 3.00 3.36 8.43
C TRP A 174 1.55 3.83 8.23
N GLY A 175 0.64 3.48 9.08
CA GLY A 175 -0.75 3.92 9.10
C GLY A 175 -1.48 3.34 10.29
N GLY A 176 -2.62 3.92 10.62
CA GLY A 176 -3.47 3.53 11.71
C GLY A 176 -4.95 3.41 11.31
N PRO A 177 -5.84 3.19 12.28
CA PRO A 177 -7.27 3.11 12.00
C PRO A 177 -7.83 4.32 11.25
N ALA A 178 -7.32 5.52 11.54
CA ALA A 178 -7.79 6.76 10.92
C ALA A 178 -7.39 6.89 9.45
N SER A 179 -6.30 6.24 9.03
CA SER A 179 -5.79 6.32 7.66
C SER A 179 -6.07 5.08 6.81
N GLY A 180 -6.24 3.87 7.41
CA GLY A 180 -6.28 2.67 6.59
C GLY A 180 -6.78 1.37 7.24
N TYR A 181 -7.13 1.35 8.51
CA TYR A 181 -7.38 0.08 9.21
C TYR A 181 -8.73 0.01 9.94
N VAL A 182 -9.74 0.72 9.45
CA VAL A 182 -11.14 0.43 9.78
C VAL A 182 -11.49 -0.92 9.18
N ALA A 183 -12.14 -1.77 9.96
CA ALA A 183 -12.76 -3.00 9.49
C ALA A 183 -14.26 -2.77 9.27
N SER A 184 -14.80 -3.18 8.14
CA SER A 184 -16.21 -3.00 7.79
C SER A 184 -16.73 -4.14 6.92
N SER A 185 -18.03 -4.37 6.98
CA SER A 185 -18.73 -5.31 6.11
C SER A 185 -19.27 -4.63 4.86
N VAL A 186 -19.53 -5.43 3.80
CA VAL A 186 -20.11 -4.88 2.57
C VAL A 186 -21.53 -4.33 2.80
N ARG A 187 -22.27 -4.86 3.79
CA ARG A 187 -23.61 -4.35 4.15
C ARG A 187 -23.49 -2.99 4.84
N ASP A 188 -22.58 -2.85 5.77
CA ASP A 188 -22.36 -1.60 6.49
C ASP A 188 -21.83 -0.50 5.54
N MET A 189 -20.88 -0.85 4.67
CA MET A 189 -20.43 0.08 3.62
C MET A 189 -21.56 0.52 2.69
N ALA A 190 -22.54 -0.34 2.44
CA ALA A 190 -23.74 0.06 1.71
C ALA A 190 -24.56 1.12 2.47
N SER A 191 -24.73 0.98 3.79
CA SER A 191 -25.37 2.00 4.64
C SER A 191 -24.57 3.30 4.64
N TYR A 192 -23.24 3.21 4.69
CA TYR A 192 -22.33 4.35 4.63
C TYR A 192 -22.46 5.14 3.31
N LEU A 193 -22.44 4.47 2.16
CA LEU A 193 -22.62 5.14 0.87
C LEU A 193 -24.02 5.76 0.72
N ARG A 194 -25.05 5.11 1.28
CA ARG A 194 -26.42 5.69 1.32
C ARG A 194 -26.46 7.00 2.10
N MET A 195 -25.73 7.13 3.17
CA MET A 195 -25.65 8.39 3.94
C MET A 195 -25.22 9.55 3.04
N TYR A 196 -24.21 9.37 2.20
CA TYR A 196 -23.80 10.40 1.25
C TYR A 196 -24.87 10.70 0.20
N LEU A 197 -25.52 9.66 -0.37
CA LEU A 197 -26.59 9.82 -1.37
C LEU A 197 -27.83 10.50 -0.79
N ASN A 198 -28.05 10.40 0.53
CA ASN A 198 -29.14 11.04 1.26
C ASN A 198 -28.74 12.37 1.93
N GLY A 199 -27.65 12.99 1.48
CA GLY A 199 -27.20 14.29 2.00
C GLY A 199 -26.88 14.26 3.50
N GLY A 200 -26.20 13.22 3.96
CA GLY A 200 -25.73 13.07 5.32
C GLY A 200 -26.71 12.37 6.27
N MET A 201 -27.79 11.77 5.77
CA MET A 201 -28.77 11.05 6.60
C MET A 201 -28.67 9.54 6.43
N GLY A 202 -28.71 8.81 7.53
CA GLY A 202 -28.87 7.36 7.59
C GLY A 202 -30.25 6.90 7.08
N GLY A 203 -30.38 5.59 6.91
CA GLY A 203 -31.61 4.98 6.40
C GLY A 203 -32.83 5.10 7.31
N ASP A 204 -32.62 5.28 8.61
CA ASP A 204 -33.64 5.49 9.64
C ASP A 204 -33.96 6.97 9.91
N GLY A 205 -33.28 7.89 9.19
CA GLY A 205 -33.41 9.33 9.35
C GLY A 205 -32.44 9.96 10.36
N ALA A 206 -31.53 9.19 10.94
CA ALA A 206 -30.46 9.72 11.77
C ALA A 206 -29.52 10.61 10.93
N ARG A 207 -29.24 11.81 11.41
CA ARG A 207 -28.37 12.77 10.70
C ARG A 207 -26.94 12.61 11.22
N VAL A 208 -26.04 12.22 10.33
CA VAL A 208 -24.58 12.12 10.59
C VAL A 208 -23.88 13.41 10.19
N LEU A 209 -24.26 14.00 9.05
CA LEU A 209 -23.75 15.28 8.54
C LEU A 209 -24.89 16.11 7.96
N SER A 210 -24.68 17.42 7.84
CA SER A 210 -25.52 18.28 7.01
C SER A 210 -25.29 18.02 5.51
N ALA A 211 -26.28 18.32 4.68
CA ALA A 211 -26.13 18.24 3.23
C ALA A 211 -25.06 19.23 2.71
N ASP A 212 -24.84 20.33 3.40
CA ASP A 212 -23.81 21.31 3.04
C ASP A 212 -22.41 20.78 3.34
N SER A 213 -22.21 20.06 4.45
CA SER A 213 -20.95 19.39 4.74
C SER A 213 -20.63 18.27 3.74
N VAL A 214 -21.61 17.46 3.39
CA VAL A 214 -21.44 16.44 2.34
C VAL A 214 -21.04 17.10 1.02
N ARG A 215 -21.72 18.18 0.61
CA ARG A 215 -21.36 18.92 -0.60
C ARG A 215 -19.95 19.50 -0.50
N ARG A 216 -19.57 20.03 0.65
CA ARG A 216 -18.23 20.57 0.88
C ARG A 216 -17.16 19.49 0.77
N MET A 217 -17.39 18.30 1.30
CA MET A 217 -16.48 17.16 1.17
C MET A 217 -16.23 16.76 -0.29
N PHE A 218 -17.19 16.97 -1.18
CA PHE A 218 -17.05 16.65 -2.60
C PHE A 218 -16.38 17.76 -3.43
N LEU A 219 -16.46 19.02 -2.98
CA LEU A 219 -16.05 20.19 -3.75
C LEU A 219 -14.76 20.84 -3.25
N ASP A 220 -14.44 20.71 -1.96
CA ASP A 220 -13.19 21.22 -1.36
C ASP A 220 -12.07 20.21 -1.63
N ARG A 221 -11.43 20.36 -2.78
CA ARG A 221 -10.47 19.41 -3.33
C ARG A 221 -9.34 20.12 -4.07
N VAL A 222 -8.21 19.46 -4.19
CA VAL A 222 -7.01 19.93 -4.89
C VAL A 222 -6.71 19.03 -6.09
N PRO A 223 -6.12 19.56 -7.18
CA PRO A 223 -5.74 18.74 -8.33
C PRO A 223 -4.58 17.81 -7.95
N ASP A 224 -4.63 16.58 -8.48
CA ASP A 224 -3.51 15.66 -8.47
C ASP A 224 -2.54 16.07 -9.60
N PRO A 225 -1.28 16.40 -9.29
CA PRO A 225 -0.31 16.85 -10.31
C PRO A 225 0.09 15.74 -11.29
N GLU A 226 -0.15 14.48 -10.95
CA GLU A 226 0.23 13.32 -11.77
C GLU A 226 -0.90 12.80 -12.66
N GLY A 227 -2.13 13.35 -12.57
CA GLY A 227 -3.28 12.85 -13.30
C GLY A 227 -4.41 13.88 -13.48
N ASP A 228 -5.47 13.46 -14.15
CA ASP A 228 -6.69 14.24 -14.37
C ASP A 228 -7.70 14.07 -13.22
N THR A 229 -7.21 13.88 -12.00
CA THR A 229 -8.02 13.67 -10.81
C THR A 229 -7.84 14.80 -9.80
N TYR A 230 -8.75 14.84 -8.83
CA TYR A 230 -8.71 15.74 -7.69
C TYR A 230 -8.83 14.91 -6.42
N TYR A 231 -8.22 15.37 -5.33
CA TYR A 231 -8.35 14.77 -4.02
C TYR A 231 -8.85 15.77 -2.99
N GLY A 232 -9.75 15.35 -2.12
CA GLY A 232 -10.20 16.14 -0.99
C GLY A 232 -11.07 15.34 -0.03
N MET A 233 -10.84 15.54 1.26
CA MET A 233 -11.66 15.04 2.37
C MET A 233 -12.02 13.54 2.26
N GLY A 234 -11.03 12.70 1.89
CA GLY A 234 -11.17 11.25 1.81
C GLY A 234 -11.78 10.73 0.50
N TRP A 235 -11.82 11.56 -0.54
CA TRP A 235 -12.32 11.18 -1.86
C TRP A 235 -11.39 11.62 -2.97
N THR A 236 -11.11 10.71 -3.89
CA THR A 236 -10.63 11.03 -5.23
C THR A 236 -11.82 11.35 -6.11
N SER A 237 -11.72 12.32 -6.98
CA SER A 237 -12.79 12.68 -7.91
C SER A 237 -12.27 12.98 -9.29
N PHE A 238 -13.04 12.63 -10.30
CA PHE A 238 -12.78 12.91 -11.70
C PHE A 238 -14.10 13.05 -12.46
N SER A 239 -14.06 13.54 -13.68
CA SER A 239 -15.22 13.57 -14.57
C SER A 239 -15.03 12.59 -15.72
N TRP A 240 -16.05 11.79 -16.03
CA TRP A 240 -16.04 10.98 -17.23
C TRP A 240 -16.27 11.82 -18.52
N ASP A 241 -16.13 11.17 -19.66
CA ASP A 241 -16.20 11.81 -20.99
C ASP A 241 -17.49 12.60 -21.24
N ASP A 242 -18.59 12.23 -20.60
CA ASP A 242 -19.87 12.91 -20.63
C ASP A 242 -20.00 14.04 -19.59
N GLY A 243 -18.96 14.28 -18.81
CA GLY A 243 -18.91 15.28 -17.75
C GLY A 243 -19.48 14.81 -16.40
N GLU A 244 -19.90 13.54 -16.25
CA GLU A 244 -20.43 13.00 -15.01
C GLU A 244 -19.34 12.96 -13.92
N LEU A 245 -19.67 13.52 -12.74
CA LEU A 245 -18.78 13.49 -11.58
C LEU A 245 -18.76 12.09 -10.97
N VAL A 246 -17.58 11.55 -10.83
CA VAL A 246 -17.29 10.31 -10.11
C VAL A 246 -16.49 10.63 -8.87
N LEU A 247 -16.93 10.12 -7.73
CA LEU A 247 -16.18 10.13 -6.48
C LEU A 247 -15.79 8.69 -6.18
N SER A 248 -14.53 8.44 -5.91
CA SER A 248 -14.04 7.11 -5.60
C SER A 248 -12.96 7.14 -4.52
N HIS A 249 -12.76 6.05 -3.87
CA HIS A 249 -11.55 5.79 -3.12
C HIS A 249 -11.23 4.30 -3.19
N ASP A 250 -9.98 3.97 -3.48
CA ASP A 250 -9.45 2.63 -3.41
C ASP A 250 -8.75 2.41 -2.07
N GLY A 251 -8.84 1.20 -1.55
CA GLY A 251 -8.23 0.79 -0.31
C GLY A 251 -7.31 -0.40 -0.55
N GLN A 252 -6.07 -0.27 -0.11
CA GLN A 252 -5.10 -1.35 -0.11
C GLN A 252 -4.35 -1.33 1.20
N VAL A 253 -4.32 -2.47 1.86
CA VAL A 253 -3.42 -2.78 2.94
C VAL A 253 -2.71 -4.09 2.61
N GLU A 254 -1.83 -4.55 3.44
CA GLU A 254 -0.94 -5.66 3.12
C GLU A 254 -1.64 -6.94 2.66
N ASN A 255 -2.88 -7.16 3.11
CA ASN A 255 -3.64 -8.41 2.93
C ASN A 255 -5.12 -8.21 2.59
N TYR A 256 -5.57 -6.98 2.29
CA TYR A 256 -6.92 -6.67 1.82
C TYR A 256 -6.89 -5.61 0.73
N THR A 257 -7.89 -5.67 -0.15
CA THR A 257 -8.14 -4.66 -1.17
C THR A 257 -9.62 -4.28 -1.15
N ALA A 258 -9.92 -3.00 -1.29
CA ALA A 258 -11.28 -2.48 -1.30
C ALA A 258 -11.41 -1.38 -2.36
N SER A 259 -12.63 -1.11 -2.80
CA SER A 259 -12.95 0.04 -3.64
C SER A 259 -14.36 0.51 -3.36
N MET A 260 -14.56 1.82 -3.32
CA MET A 260 -15.88 2.42 -3.27
C MET A 260 -16.00 3.54 -4.30
N CYS A 261 -17.22 3.70 -4.83
CA CYS A 261 -17.52 4.70 -5.85
C CYS A 261 -18.91 5.29 -5.59
N LEU A 262 -19.05 6.60 -5.77
CA LEU A 262 -20.31 7.32 -5.79
C LEU A 262 -20.48 8.01 -7.15
N LEU A 263 -21.66 7.91 -7.68
CA LEU A 263 -22.18 8.61 -8.87
C LEU A 263 -23.33 9.51 -8.39
N PRO A 264 -23.04 10.72 -7.89
CA PRO A 264 -24.04 11.54 -7.20
C PRO A 264 -25.21 11.92 -8.11
N GLU A 265 -24.95 12.20 -9.39
CA GLU A 265 -25.96 12.60 -10.36
C GLU A 265 -26.93 11.45 -10.68
N ARG A 266 -26.47 10.21 -10.62
CA ARG A 266 -27.29 9.01 -10.81
C ARG A 266 -27.87 8.48 -9.51
N GLY A 267 -27.40 8.97 -8.37
CA GLY A 267 -27.81 8.48 -7.06
C GLY A 267 -27.38 7.03 -6.82
N ILE A 268 -26.19 6.62 -7.29
CA ILE A 268 -25.69 5.25 -7.20
C ILE A 268 -24.41 5.23 -6.36
N GLY A 269 -24.31 4.25 -5.46
CA GLY A 269 -23.09 3.90 -4.75
C GLY A 269 -22.70 2.44 -5.02
N ILE A 270 -21.40 2.20 -5.15
CA ILE A 270 -20.82 0.88 -5.40
C ILE A 270 -19.69 0.66 -4.41
N VAL A 271 -19.63 -0.53 -3.83
CA VAL A 271 -18.49 -0.95 -2.97
C VAL A 271 -18.17 -2.40 -3.25
N ALA A 272 -16.88 -2.72 -3.24
CA ALA A 272 -16.34 -4.06 -3.32
C ALA A 272 -15.22 -4.22 -2.30
N LEU A 273 -15.19 -5.38 -1.62
CA LEU A 273 -14.20 -5.75 -0.62
C LEU A 273 -13.55 -7.08 -1.03
N SER A 274 -12.26 -7.23 -0.80
CA SER A 274 -11.50 -8.46 -1.04
C SER A 274 -10.57 -8.71 0.15
N ASP A 275 -10.47 -9.95 0.56
CA ASP A 275 -9.57 -10.47 1.59
C ASP A 275 -8.17 -10.82 1.05
N ALA A 276 -7.78 -10.24 -0.06
CA ALA A 276 -6.47 -10.45 -0.64
C ALA A 276 -5.86 -9.14 -1.15
N ASN A 277 -4.54 -9.05 -1.08
CA ASN A 277 -3.77 -8.00 -1.73
C ASN A 277 -2.60 -8.61 -2.53
N ASP A 278 -2.51 -8.24 -3.80
CA ASP A 278 -1.45 -8.65 -4.72
C ASP A 278 -0.99 -7.43 -5.53
N ASN A 279 -0.05 -6.68 -4.98
CA ASN A 279 0.54 -5.51 -5.63
C ASN A 279 1.38 -5.86 -6.87
N ALA A 280 1.76 -7.13 -7.04
CA ALA A 280 2.54 -7.58 -8.18
C ALA A 280 1.71 -7.77 -9.46
N GLY A 281 0.38 -7.65 -9.37
CA GLY A 281 -0.49 -7.69 -10.55
C GLY A 281 -1.91 -8.21 -10.32
N GLY A 282 -2.20 -8.89 -9.21
CA GLY A 282 -3.54 -9.44 -8.95
C GLY A 282 -4.60 -8.38 -8.66
N ASN A 283 -4.23 -7.27 -8.06
CA ASN A 283 -5.15 -6.16 -7.78
C ASN A 283 -5.75 -5.56 -9.05
N ILE A 284 -5.06 -5.61 -10.19
CA ILE A 284 -5.59 -5.15 -11.48
C ILE A 284 -6.92 -5.83 -11.78
N ARG A 285 -7.03 -7.15 -11.53
CA ARG A 285 -8.28 -7.89 -11.76
C ARG A 285 -9.42 -7.41 -10.87
N PHE A 286 -9.11 -7.07 -9.62
CA PHE A 286 -10.11 -6.53 -8.70
C PHE A 286 -10.63 -5.17 -9.17
N PHE A 287 -9.74 -4.26 -9.54
CA PHE A 287 -10.13 -2.93 -10.01
C PHE A 287 -10.82 -2.97 -11.38
N ASP A 288 -10.38 -3.82 -12.30
CA ASP A 288 -11.08 -4.05 -13.59
C ASP A 288 -12.50 -4.56 -13.38
N LEU A 289 -12.71 -5.48 -12.41
CA LEU A 289 -14.03 -5.96 -12.06
C LEU A 289 -14.90 -4.82 -11.52
N VAL A 290 -14.38 -4.01 -10.61
CA VAL A 290 -15.11 -2.84 -10.08
C VAL A 290 -15.45 -1.86 -11.20
N GLY A 291 -14.49 -1.52 -12.07
CA GLY A 291 -14.70 -0.69 -13.25
C GLY A 291 -15.79 -1.25 -14.18
N GLY A 292 -15.81 -2.57 -14.38
CA GLY A 292 -16.87 -3.25 -15.13
C GLY A 292 -18.26 -3.12 -14.49
N VAL A 293 -18.35 -3.24 -13.17
CA VAL A 293 -19.60 -3.02 -12.41
C VAL A 293 -20.07 -1.58 -12.53
N VAL A 294 -19.16 -0.62 -12.40
CA VAL A 294 -19.46 0.81 -12.59
C VAL A 294 -19.95 1.05 -14.02
N SER A 295 -19.28 0.53 -15.04
CA SER A 295 -19.70 0.64 -16.45
C SER A 295 -21.13 0.13 -16.66
N VAL A 296 -21.47 -1.04 -16.10
CA VAL A 296 -22.85 -1.58 -16.19
C VAL A 296 -23.85 -0.68 -15.45
N ALA A 297 -23.49 -0.14 -14.28
CA ALA A 297 -24.35 0.73 -13.49
C ALA A 297 -24.72 2.02 -14.22
N ILE A 298 -23.86 2.53 -15.11
CA ILE A 298 -24.12 3.71 -15.94
C ILE A 298 -24.78 3.39 -17.29
N GLY A 299 -25.16 2.13 -17.52
CA GLY A 299 -25.85 1.70 -18.76
C GLY A 299 -24.90 1.24 -19.87
N GLY A 300 -23.59 1.13 -19.59
CA GLY A 300 -22.62 0.52 -20.47
C GLY A 300 -22.65 -1.02 -20.44
N THR A 301 -21.70 -1.63 -21.13
CA THR A 301 -21.52 -3.10 -21.12
C THR A 301 -20.29 -3.45 -20.30
N GLY A 302 -20.40 -4.47 -19.44
CA GLY A 302 -19.24 -5.04 -18.78
C GLY A 302 -18.25 -5.57 -19.83
N GLN A 303 -16.98 -5.20 -19.69
CA GLN A 303 -15.92 -5.75 -20.52
C GLN A 303 -15.62 -7.17 -20.02
N PRO A 304 -15.60 -8.19 -20.89
CA PRO A 304 -15.13 -9.50 -20.48
C PRO A 304 -13.64 -9.42 -20.13
N MET A 305 -13.26 -9.95 -18.97
CA MET A 305 -11.85 -10.06 -18.63
C MET A 305 -11.19 -11.11 -19.51
N ASP A 306 -10.06 -10.75 -20.15
CA ASP A 306 -9.22 -11.74 -20.83
C ASP A 306 -8.40 -12.51 -19.79
N ASP A 307 -8.96 -13.63 -19.34
CA ASP A 307 -8.33 -14.46 -18.31
C ASP A 307 -6.98 -15.01 -18.74
N ALA A 308 -6.79 -15.30 -20.02
CA ALA A 308 -5.52 -15.82 -20.53
C ALA A 308 -4.42 -14.76 -20.52
N TRP A 309 -4.75 -13.54 -20.95
CA TRP A 309 -3.81 -12.42 -20.91
C TRP A 309 -3.48 -12.00 -19.48
N THR A 310 -4.48 -11.90 -18.62
CA THR A 310 -4.32 -11.54 -17.21
C THR A 310 -3.47 -12.57 -16.48
N TRP A 311 -3.71 -13.88 -16.74
CA TRP A 311 -2.89 -14.94 -16.18
C TRP A 311 -1.44 -14.86 -16.67
N ALA A 312 -1.20 -14.70 -17.96
CA ALA A 312 0.14 -14.57 -18.52
C ALA A 312 0.88 -13.34 -17.98
N TRP A 313 0.17 -12.21 -17.83
CA TRP A 313 0.73 -11.00 -17.24
C TRP A 313 1.15 -11.18 -15.78
N ARG A 314 0.35 -11.86 -14.98
CA ARG A 314 0.67 -12.19 -13.59
C ARG A 314 1.85 -13.15 -13.50
N GLN A 315 1.83 -14.25 -14.26
CA GLN A 315 2.88 -15.27 -14.22
C GLN A 315 4.25 -14.76 -14.69
N ARG A 316 4.31 -13.69 -15.49
CA ARG A 316 5.59 -13.08 -15.88
C ARG A 316 6.44 -12.66 -14.68
N VAL A 317 5.81 -12.18 -13.63
CA VAL A 317 6.46 -11.73 -12.39
C VAL A 317 7.08 -12.95 -11.70
N ASP A 318 6.34 -14.03 -11.54
CA ASP A 318 6.81 -15.28 -10.95
C ASP A 318 7.96 -15.91 -11.74
N VAL A 319 7.85 -15.92 -13.07
CA VAL A 319 8.92 -16.40 -13.96
C VAL A 319 10.18 -15.53 -13.81
N LEU A 320 10.01 -14.22 -13.68
CA LEU A 320 11.12 -13.29 -13.51
C LEU A 320 11.85 -13.52 -12.19
N TYR A 321 11.09 -13.73 -11.08
CA TYR A 321 11.67 -14.03 -9.77
C TYR A 321 12.32 -15.39 -9.72
N ALA A 322 11.68 -16.43 -10.23
CA ALA A 322 12.28 -17.76 -10.34
C ALA A 322 13.60 -17.71 -11.14
N SER A 323 13.62 -16.95 -12.23
CA SER A 323 14.82 -16.74 -13.04
C SER A 323 15.92 -16.00 -12.28
N ALA A 324 15.58 -14.95 -11.54
CA ALA A 324 16.52 -14.20 -10.72
C ALA A 324 17.16 -15.09 -9.65
N LEU A 325 16.38 -15.91 -8.96
CA LEU A 325 16.83 -16.84 -7.94
C LEU A 325 17.75 -17.93 -8.54
N LEU A 326 17.38 -18.53 -9.67
CA LEU A 326 18.21 -19.50 -10.40
C LEU A 326 19.53 -18.90 -10.84
N LEU A 327 19.51 -17.65 -11.34
CA LEU A 327 20.73 -16.93 -11.71
C LEU A 327 21.60 -16.66 -10.48
N ALA A 328 21.02 -16.30 -9.34
CA ALA A 328 21.74 -16.05 -8.09
C ALA A 328 22.37 -17.33 -7.49
N VAL A 329 21.73 -18.49 -7.64
CA VAL A 329 22.28 -19.80 -7.22
C VAL A 329 23.39 -20.29 -8.16
N SER A 330 23.30 -19.96 -9.44
CA SER A 330 24.21 -20.48 -10.48
C SER A 330 25.72 -20.29 -10.17
N PRO A 331 26.22 -19.19 -9.57
CA PRO A 331 27.61 -19.03 -9.19
C PRO A 331 28.09 -20.04 -8.16
N LEU A 332 27.23 -20.46 -7.22
CA LEU A 332 27.54 -21.52 -6.24
C LEU A 332 27.73 -22.86 -6.95
N LEU A 333 26.73 -23.25 -7.75
CA LEU A 333 26.74 -24.51 -8.52
C LEU A 333 27.95 -24.60 -9.49
N LEU A 334 28.33 -23.47 -10.06
CA LEU A 334 29.39 -23.38 -11.04
C LEU A 334 30.77 -23.13 -10.41
N THR A 335 30.92 -23.12 -9.08
CA THR A 335 32.20 -22.84 -8.39
C THR A 335 33.31 -23.82 -8.79
N GLY A 336 32.99 -25.11 -8.99
CA GLY A 336 33.97 -26.11 -9.47
C GLY A 336 34.47 -25.83 -10.90
N ARG A 337 33.59 -25.34 -11.81
CA ARG A 337 34.00 -24.91 -13.15
C ARG A 337 34.83 -23.62 -13.10
N TRP A 338 34.45 -22.69 -12.24
CA TRP A 338 35.19 -21.45 -12.01
C TRP A 338 36.60 -21.72 -11.45
N ARG A 339 36.72 -22.60 -10.44
CA ARG A 339 38.01 -23.04 -9.86
C ARG A 339 38.93 -23.63 -10.92
N ARG A 340 38.41 -24.49 -11.82
CA ARG A 340 39.19 -25.03 -12.94
C ARG A 340 39.69 -23.94 -13.90
N ARG A 341 38.86 -22.95 -14.23
CA ARG A 341 39.27 -21.81 -15.07
C ARG A 341 40.30 -20.94 -14.39
N LEU A 342 40.18 -20.66 -13.10
CA LEU A 342 41.20 -19.94 -12.34
C LEU A 342 42.52 -20.69 -12.31
N SER A 343 42.51 -21.97 -11.98
CA SER A 343 43.69 -22.82 -11.98
C SER A 343 44.37 -22.89 -13.37
N ALA A 344 43.62 -22.97 -14.45
CA ALA A 344 44.13 -22.94 -15.82
C ALA A 344 44.78 -21.57 -16.16
N ALA A 345 44.20 -20.47 -15.71
CA ALA A 345 44.77 -19.13 -15.89
C ALA A 345 46.06 -18.89 -15.05
N CYS A 346 46.20 -19.60 -13.94
CA CYS A 346 47.41 -19.51 -13.08
C CYS A 346 48.56 -20.41 -13.53
N ARG A 347 48.27 -21.52 -14.23
CA ARG A 347 49.33 -22.45 -14.68
C ARG A 347 50.28 -21.84 -15.74
N GLY A 348 51.55 -22.20 -15.68
CA GLY A 348 52.57 -21.82 -16.68
C GLY A 348 52.28 -22.37 -18.08
N GLY A 349 52.70 -21.69 -19.13
CA GLY A 349 52.53 -22.09 -20.53
C GLY A 349 51.64 -21.16 -21.36
N VAL A 350 50.97 -20.19 -20.75
CA VAL A 350 50.18 -19.16 -21.45
C VAL A 350 50.99 -17.85 -21.47
N ALA A 351 50.95 -17.14 -22.63
CA ALA A 351 51.63 -15.85 -22.75
C ALA A 351 51.19 -14.89 -21.63
N PRO A 352 52.14 -14.13 -21.01
CA PRO A 352 51.84 -13.28 -19.83
C PRO A 352 50.69 -12.30 -20.03
N ILE A 353 50.54 -11.74 -21.20
CA ILE A 353 49.45 -10.80 -21.58
C ILE A 353 48.10 -11.49 -21.53
N VAL A 354 47.97 -12.72 -22.08
CA VAL A 354 46.74 -13.51 -22.10
C VAL A 354 46.35 -13.93 -20.69
N ARG A 355 47.31 -14.31 -19.86
CA ARG A 355 47.16 -14.64 -18.44
C ARG A 355 46.63 -13.44 -17.67
N ALA A 356 47.26 -12.27 -17.79
CA ALA A 356 46.87 -11.05 -17.13
C ALA A 356 45.44 -10.62 -17.53
N ARG A 357 45.09 -10.71 -18.83
CA ARG A 357 43.74 -10.41 -19.33
C ARG A 357 42.68 -11.35 -18.76
N SER A 358 42.98 -12.65 -18.68
CA SER A 358 42.05 -13.66 -18.15
C SER A 358 41.81 -13.47 -16.67
N LEU A 359 42.83 -13.21 -15.87
CA LEU A 359 42.72 -12.93 -14.42
C LEU A 359 41.96 -11.62 -14.17
N ARG A 360 42.25 -10.56 -14.94
CA ARG A 360 41.52 -9.30 -14.84
C ARG A 360 40.03 -9.48 -15.14
N MET A 361 39.67 -10.24 -16.17
CA MET A 361 38.26 -10.54 -16.49
C MET A 361 37.56 -11.33 -15.37
N LEU A 362 38.25 -12.32 -14.78
CA LEU A 362 37.71 -13.10 -13.66
C LEU A 362 37.48 -12.21 -12.42
N LEU A 363 38.43 -11.31 -12.13
CA LEU A 363 38.31 -10.35 -11.04
C LEU A 363 37.17 -9.36 -11.26
N VAL A 364 37.12 -8.72 -12.43
CA VAL A 364 36.04 -7.74 -12.76
C VAL A 364 34.65 -8.40 -12.68
N ARG A 365 34.51 -9.60 -13.29
CA ARG A 365 33.23 -10.35 -13.21
C ARG A 365 32.91 -10.77 -11.78
N GLY A 366 33.91 -11.12 -10.97
CA GLY A 366 33.76 -11.43 -9.55
C GLY A 366 33.23 -10.22 -8.77
N VAL A 367 33.83 -9.06 -8.95
CA VAL A 367 33.38 -7.81 -8.30
C VAL A 367 31.98 -7.42 -8.75
N LEU A 368 31.71 -7.42 -10.06
CA LEU A 368 30.39 -7.08 -10.58
C LEU A 368 29.28 -8.01 -10.06
N LEU A 369 29.55 -9.33 -10.03
CA LEU A 369 28.52 -10.32 -9.66
C LEU A 369 28.36 -10.48 -8.16
N HIS A 370 29.43 -10.38 -7.37
CA HIS A 370 29.41 -10.73 -5.95
C HIS A 370 29.50 -9.52 -5.00
N VAL A 371 29.70 -8.31 -5.54
CA VAL A 371 29.73 -7.07 -4.77
C VAL A 371 28.75 -6.05 -5.35
N ALA A 372 28.93 -5.64 -6.62
CA ALA A 372 28.13 -4.57 -7.20
C ALA A 372 26.66 -4.95 -7.35
N LEU A 373 26.35 -6.14 -7.88
CA LEU A 373 24.96 -6.57 -8.07
C LEU A 373 24.17 -6.72 -6.76
N PRO A 374 24.70 -7.39 -5.71
CA PRO A 374 24.06 -7.37 -4.38
C PRO A 374 23.87 -5.96 -3.82
N ALA A 375 24.86 -5.08 -3.96
CA ALA A 375 24.74 -3.70 -3.51
C ALA A 375 23.63 -2.94 -4.27
N CYS A 376 23.51 -3.14 -5.58
CA CYS A 376 22.42 -2.57 -6.37
C CYS A 376 21.05 -3.10 -5.91
N ILE A 377 20.92 -4.42 -5.63
CA ILE A 377 19.68 -5.00 -5.12
C ILE A 377 19.31 -4.37 -3.77
N LEU A 378 20.27 -4.25 -2.85
CA LEU A 378 20.03 -3.66 -1.53
C LEU A 378 19.74 -2.15 -1.60
N ALA A 379 20.16 -1.49 -2.67
CA ALA A 379 19.91 -0.07 -2.90
C ALA A 379 18.56 0.20 -3.60
N LEU A 380 17.82 -0.82 -4.05
CA LEU A 380 16.52 -0.63 -4.75
C LEU A 380 15.51 0.25 -3.99
N PRO A 381 15.35 0.16 -2.65
CA PRO A 381 14.48 1.05 -1.91
C PRO A 381 14.78 2.54 -2.14
N PHE A 382 16.06 2.91 -2.19
CA PHE A 382 16.46 4.29 -2.45
C PHE A 382 16.16 4.75 -3.88
N VAL A 383 16.14 3.82 -4.86
CA VAL A 383 15.81 4.11 -6.26
C VAL A 383 14.32 4.21 -6.46
N TRP A 384 13.55 3.36 -5.79
CA TRP A 384 12.09 3.33 -5.88
C TRP A 384 11.39 4.31 -4.92
N GLY A 385 12.12 4.85 -3.95
CA GLY A 385 11.54 5.67 -2.88
C GLY A 385 10.63 4.90 -1.93
N VAL A 386 10.74 3.56 -1.89
CA VAL A 386 9.92 2.68 -1.06
C VAL A 386 10.80 1.95 -0.05
N PRO A 387 10.64 2.15 1.26
CA PRO A 387 11.46 1.48 2.28
C PRO A 387 11.36 -0.05 2.22
N TRP A 388 12.43 -0.76 2.62
CA TRP A 388 12.42 -2.23 2.69
C TRP A 388 11.30 -2.78 3.59
N ARG A 389 10.95 -2.06 4.68
CA ARG A 389 9.85 -2.48 5.56
C ARG A 389 8.54 -2.64 4.76
N ASP A 390 8.23 -1.67 3.89
CA ASP A 390 6.99 -1.65 3.13
C ASP A 390 7.02 -2.65 1.96
N LEU A 391 8.18 -2.79 1.30
CA LEU A 391 8.38 -3.86 0.31
C LEU A 391 8.19 -5.26 0.91
N LEU A 392 8.70 -5.51 2.14
CA LEU A 392 8.56 -6.79 2.83
C LEU A 392 7.13 -7.07 3.30
N THR A 393 6.36 -6.02 3.59
CA THR A 393 4.98 -6.18 4.04
C THR A 393 3.99 -6.33 2.90
N PHE A 394 4.11 -5.50 1.85
CA PHE A 394 3.19 -5.49 0.70
C PHE A 394 3.55 -6.47 -0.42
N SER A 395 4.81 -6.85 -0.56
CA SER A 395 5.30 -7.77 -1.59
C SER A 395 6.34 -8.71 -1.00
N PRO A 396 5.92 -9.61 -0.09
CA PRO A 396 6.83 -10.44 0.69
C PRO A 396 7.64 -11.43 -0.16
N ASP A 397 7.06 -11.97 -1.23
CA ASP A 397 7.69 -12.89 -2.17
C ASP A 397 8.81 -12.20 -2.97
N VAL A 398 8.52 -11.05 -3.59
CA VAL A 398 9.48 -10.22 -4.33
C VAL A 398 10.66 -9.87 -3.46
N SER A 399 10.37 -9.33 -2.28
CA SER A 399 11.37 -8.86 -1.32
C SER A 399 12.25 -10.02 -0.83
N THR A 400 11.63 -11.16 -0.54
CA THR A 400 12.35 -12.36 -0.12
C THR A 400 13.28 -12.87 -1.22
N VAL A 401 12.83 -12.92 -2.47
CA VAL A 401 13.68 -13.33 -3.61
C VAL A 401 14.83 -12.37 -3.83
N LEU A 402 14.60 -11.07 -3.75
CA LEU A 402 15.65 -10.05 -3.89
C LEU A 402 16.72 -10.20 -2.80
N LEU A 403 16.31 -10.26 -1.53
CA LEU A 403 17.24 -10.40 -0.40
C LEU A 403 17.97 -11.73 -0.42
N ALA A 404 17.28 -12.84 -0.73
CA ALA A 404 17.87 -14.15 -0.87
C ALA A 404 18.89 -14.17 -2.04
N SER A 405 18.55 -13.55 -3.17
CA SER A 405 19.46 -13.44 -4.32
C SER A 405 20.72 -12.66 -3.98
N ALA A 406 20.60 -11.51 -3.29
CA ALA A 406 21.74 -10.74 -2.83
C ALA A 406 22.62 -11.55 -1.87
N GLY A 407 22.01 -12.22 -0.89
CA GLY A 407 22.73 -13.10 0.06
C GLY A 407 23.47 -14.26 -0.62
N LEU A 408 22.80 -14.96 -1.55
CA LEU A 408 23.41 -16.06 -2.31
C LEU A 408 24.60 -15.62 -3.17
N LEU A 409 24.52 -14.46 -3.78
CA LEU A 409 25.61 -13.90 -4.57
C LEU A 409 26.81 -13.54 -3.69
N VAL A 410 26.59 -12.96 -2.51
CA VAL A 410 27.66 -12.66 -1.53
C VAL A 410 28.32 -13.96 -1.03
N VAL A 411 27.51 -14.96 -0.65
CA VAL A 411 28.02 -16.28 -0.21
C VAL A 411 28.81 -16.94 -1.31
N ALA A 412 28.34 -16.91 -2.55
CA ALA A 412 29.08 -17.43 -3.69
C ALA A 412 30.42 -16.74 -3.90
N GLY A 413 30.48 -15.42 -3.68
CA GLY A 413 31.72 -14.63 -3.70
C GLY A 413 32.72 -15.08 -2.62
N ALA A 414 32.22 -15.24 -1.39
CA ALA A 414 33.06 -15.73 -0.27
C ALA A 414 33.62 -17.14 -0.51
N VAL A 415 32.77 -18.07 -1.00
CA VAL A 415 33.19 -19.44 -1.35
C VAL A 415 34.25 -19.44 -2.46
N ARG A 416 34.07 -18.61 -3.49
CA ARG A 416 35.04 -18.48 -4.58
C ARG A 416 36.36 -17.85 -4.10
N LEU A 417 36.30 -16.87 -3.22
CA LEU A 417 37.49 -16.26 -2.61
C LEU A 417 38.28 -17.27 -1.77
N ALA A 418 37.61 -18.03 -0.91
CA ALA A 418 38.20 -19.11 -0.15
C ALA A 418 38.85 -20.17 -1.05
N ALA A 419 38.18 -20.58 -2.14
CA ALA A 419 38.71 -21.50 -3.12
C ALA A 419 39.95 -20.94 -3.89
N ALA A 420 40.02 -19.63 -4.10
CA ALA A 420 41.19 -18.98 -4.71
C ALA A 420 42.38 -18.97 -3.76
N VAL A 421 42.16 -18.70 -2.47
CA VAL A 421 43.22 -18.71 -1.44
C VAL A 421 43.81 -20.10 -1.27
N THR A 422 42.98 -21.16 -1.25
CA THR A 422 43.49 -22.55 -1.18
C THR A 422 44.35 -22.92 -2.37
N LEU A 423 43.96 -22.53 -3.60
CA LEU A 423 44.78 -22.75 -4.80
C LEU A 423 46.15 -22.08 -4.74
N ARG A 424 46.26 -20.93 -4.11
CA ARG A 424 47.51 -20.21 -3.92
C ARG A 424 48.44 -20.94 -2.93
N ASN A 425 47.87 -21.53 -1.91
CA ASN A 425 48.65 -22.25 -0.87
C ASN A 425 49.14 -23.63 -1.35
N ASP A 426 48.50 -24.23 -2.37
CA ASP A 426 48.89 -25.50 -2.97
C ASP A 426 50.00 -25.35 -4.04
N GLU A 427 50.41 -24.15 -4.42
CA GLU A 427 51.58 -23.93 -5.30
C GLU A 427 52.89 -24.14 -4.52
N PRO A 428 53.78 -25.04 -4.98
CA PRO A 428 55.10 -25.21 -4.34
C PRO A 428 55.88 -23.88 -4.38
N PRO A 429 56.70 -23.58 -3.37
CA PRO A 429 57.52 -22.37 -3.34
C PRO A 429 58.41 -22.31 -4.59
N PRO A 430 58.64 -21.10 -5.14
CA PRO A 430 59.48 -20.98 -6.33
C PRO A 430 60.86 -21.62 -6.06
N SER A 431 61.23 -22.59 -6.89
CA SER A 431 62.54 -23.19 -6.81
C SER A 431 63.58 -22.08 -7.00
N ILE A 432 64.30 -21.76 -5.94
CA ILE A 432 65.50 -20.88 -5.99
C ILE A 432 66.48 -21.64 -6.85
N MET A 433 66.55 -21.30 -8.14
CA MET A 433 67.70 -21.77 -8.95
C MET A 433 68.93 -21.14 -8.34
N ARG A 434 69.78 -22.04 -7.83
CA ARG A 434 71.19 -21.70 -7.49
C ARG A 434 72.00 -21.60 -8.75
#